data_4374ba19f93932ca7c3cd1d04066abee
#
_entry.id   4374ba19f93932ca7c3cd1d04066abee
#
_cell.length_a   1.000
_cell.length_b   1.000
_cell.length_c   1.000
_cell.angle_alpha   90.00
_cell.angle_beta   90.00
_cell.angle_gamma   90.00
#
_symmetry.space_group_name_H-M   'P 1'
#
loop_
_entity.id
_entity.type
_entity.pdbx_description
1 polymer ?
#
loop_
_entity_poly.entity_id
_entity_poly.type
_entity_poly.pdbx_seq_one_letter_code
_entity_poly.pdbx_strand_id
1 'polypeptide(L)'
;VGNIYLRDAAGNNTNVGVTTFSQTTSSVAGVTVTSQGLDHYEEGTFTPFISASNSAPSVTYSGSERGGKYTRIGNIVFYSLGFQMTGYSGGSGNVYIGGFPYIGSGNPGWDGAHVFRDCSAIAINSRTNQLGGWLETSALSGYPIMYIQYHANTSSFAANSLQASSISTGRITIHGHYKVG
;
A
#
# COMPACT_ATOMS: atom_id res chain seq x y z
N VAL A 1 28.51 -2.78 -4.91
CA VAL A 1 28.25 -3.05 -6.33
C VAL A 1 29.56 -3.53 -6.92
N GLY A 2 29.64 -4.80 -7.32
CA GLY A 2 30.82 -5.37 -7.97
C GLY A 2 30.77 -5.16 -9.47
N ASN A 3 31.88 -4.75 -10.07
CA ASN A 3 31.99 -4.68 -11.52
C ASN A 3 32.41 -6.06 -12.05
N ILE A 4 31.76 -6.51 -13.12
CA ILE A 4 32.16 -7.71 -13.85
C ILE A 4 33.08 -7.26 -15.00
N TYR A 5 34.25 -7.89 -15.08
CA TYR A 5 35.23 -7.64 -16.13
C TYR A 5 35.34 -8.87 -17.02
N LEU A 6 35.28 -8.68 -18.32
CA LEU A 6 35.74 -9.67 -19.29
C LEU A 6 37.19 -9.40 -19.61
N ARG A 7 38.03 -10.46 -19.54
CA ARG A 7 39.44 -10.40 -19.89
C ARG A 7 39.63 -10.99 -21.30
N ASP A 8 40.22 -10.23 -22.19
CA ASP A 8 40.58 -10.73 -23.50
C ASP A 8 41.82 -11.61 -23.49
N ALA A 9 42.15 -12.30 -24.58
CA ALA A 9 43.31 -13.16 -24.71
C ALA A 9 44.63 -12.39 -24.58
N ALA A 10 44.66 -11.09 -24.72
CA ALA A 10 45.80 -10.21 -24.52
C ALA A 10 45.95 -9.72 -23.07
N GLY A 11 45.01 -10.08 -22.21
CA GLY A 11 45.03 -9.74 -20.78
C GLY A 11 44.39 -8.41 -20.43
N ASN A 12 43.72 -7.72 -21.36
CA ASN A 12 43.03 -6.48 -21.08
C ASN A 12 41.66 -6.74 -20.42
N ASN A 13 41.32 -5.93 -19.42
CA ASN A 13 40.05 -6.00 -18.76
C ASN A 13 39.05 -5.00 -19.38
N THR A 14 37.97 -5.48 -19.91
CA THR A 14 36.84 -4.64 -20.34
C THR A 14 35.77 -4.66 -19.25
N ASN A 15 35.45 -3.49 -18.72
CA ASN A 15 34.34 -3.36 -17.77
C ASN A 15 33.02 -3.57 -18.52
N VAL A 16 32.36 -4.68 -18.23
CA VAL A 16 31.01 -4.93 -18.72
C VAL A 16 30.06 -4.42 -17.65
N GLY A 17 29.63 -3.20 -17.84
CA GLY A 17 28.52 -2.66 -17.04
C GLY A 17 27.29 -3.51 -17.26
N VAL A 18 27.03 -4.48 -16.39
CA VAL A 18 25.80 -5.25 -16.44
C VAL A 18 24.70 -4.36 -15.88
N THR A 19 24.00 -3.68 -16.76
CA THR A 19 22.81 -2.89 -16.41
C THR A 19 21.54 -3.72 -16.38
N THR A 20 21.59 -4.94 -16.90
CA THR A 20 20.43 -5.86 -16.94
C THR A 20 20.89 -7.31 -16.84
N PHE A 21 20.38 -8.03 -15.88
CA PHE A 21 20.35 -9.49 -15.93
C PHE A 21 19.15 -9.90 -16.78
N SER A 22 19.39 -10.17 -18.05
CA SER A 22 18.39 -10.82 -18.90
C SER A 22 18.57 -12.33 -18.80
N GLN A 23 17.67 -13.00 -18.14
CA GLN A 23 17.64 -14.46 -18.16
C GLN A 23 16.80 -14.91 -19.36
N THR A 24 17.42 -15.71 -20.22
CA THR A 24 16.75 -16.36 -21.35
C THR A 24 15.60 -17.25 -20.87
N THR A 25 14.52 -17.22 -21.60
CA THR A 25 13.32 -18.07 -21.43
C THR A 25 13.65 -19.47 -20.99
N SER A 26 13.22 -19.86 -19.82
CA SER A 26 13.17 -21.27 -19.43
C SER A 26 11.71 -21.71 -19.41
N SER A 27 11.41 -22.79 -20.11
CA SER A 27 10.09 -23.44 -20.11
C SER A 27 10.12 -24.55 -19.08
N VAL A 28 9.34 -24.42 -18.01
CA VAL A 28 9.14 -25.49 -17.04
C VAL A 28 7.66 -25.85 -17.05
N ALA A 29 7.35 -27.12 -17.32
CA ALA A 29 6.00 -27.67 -17.28
C ALA A 29 4.96 -26.90 -18.15
N GLY A 30 5.35 -26.47 -19.34
CA GLY A 30 4.43 -25.84 -20.30
C GLY A 30 4.13 -24.35 -20.02
N VAL A 31 4.78 -23.75 -19.03
CA VAL A 31 4.70 -22.32 -18.77
C VAL A 31 5.89 -21.60 -19.41
N THR A 32 5.63 -20.74 -20.37
CA THR A 32 6.66 -19.86 -20.95
C THR A 32 6.84 -18.63 -20.07
N VAL A 33 7.98 -18.54 -19.39
CA VAL A 33 8.35 -17.34 -18.64
C VAL A 33 9.15 -16.42 -19.57
N THR A 34 8.58 -15.28 -19.94
CA THR A 34 9.15 -14.37 -20.92
C THR A 34 10.07 -13.30 -20.34
N SER A 35 10.11 -13.11 -19.04
CA SER A 35 11.03 -12.19 -18.37
C SER A 35 11.29 -12.64 -16.94
N GLN A 36 12.54 -12.64 -16.55
CA GLN A 36 13.01 -12.99 -15.20
C GLN A 36 13.82 -11.83 -14.57
N GLY A 37 13.73 -10.65 -15.15
CA GLY A 37 14.36 -9.46 -14.59
C GLY A 37 13.57 -8.94 -13.39
N LEU A 38 14.26 -8.54 -12.33
CA LEU A 38 13.68 -7.69 -11.30
C LEU A 38 13.58 -6.28 -11.90
N ASP A 39 12.51 -6.02 -12.65
CA ASP A 39 12.40 -4.82 -13.49
C ASP A 39 12.33 -3.52 -12.69
N HIS A 40 11.90 -3.61 -11.43
CA HIS A 40 11.80 -2.44 -10.57
C HIS A 40 11.89 -2.87 -9.11
N TYR A 41 12.91 -2.37 -8.42
CA TYR A 41 13.05 -2.51 -6.97
C TYR A 41 13.26 -1.13 -6.37
N GLU A 42 12.41 -0.77 -5.41
CA GLU A 42 12.46 0.52 -4.73
C GLU A 42 11.99 0.35 -3.28
N GLU A 43 12.66 1.03 -2.39
CA GLU A 43 12.26 1.17 -0.98
C GLU A 43 12.12 2.64 -0.63
N GLY A 44 11.17 2.93 0.25
CA GLY A 44 10.97 4.30 0.68
C GLY A 44 10.05 4.43 1.89
N THR A 45 9.82 5.69 2.22
CA THR A 45 8.94 6.08 3.30
C THR A 45 7.86 7.01 2.78
N PHE A 46 6.72 7.05 3.47
CA PHE A 46 5.63 7.98 3.17
C PHE A 46 4.94 8.43 4.45
N THR A 47 4.17 9.50 4.37
CA THR A 47 3.44 10.05 5.51
C THR A 47 1.95 9.80 5.34
N PRO A 48 1.38 8.79 6.01
CA PRO A 48 -0.05 8.50 5.90
C PRO A 48 -0.87 9.58 6.61
N PHE A 49 -2.09 9.79 6.14
CA PHE A 49 -3.09 10.62 6.80
C PHE A 49 -4.48 10.01 6.67
N ILE A 50 -5.37 10.35 7.59
CA ILE A 50 -6.78 10.00 7.52
C ILE A 50 -7.61 11.22 7.13
N SER A 51 -8.63 11.00 6.29
CA SER A 51 -9.57 12.04 5.89
C SER A 51 -10.93 11.43 5.55
N ALA A 52 -11.86 12.23 5.02
CA ALA A 52 -13.18 11.78 4.63
C ALA A 52 -13.64 12.46 3.34
N SER A 53 -14.53 11.79 2.60
CA SER A 53 -14.85 12.11 1.20
C SER A 53 -15.64 13.42 1.01
N ASN A 54 -16.50 13.80 1.96
CA ASN A 54 -17.36 14.97 1.80
C ASN A 54 -16.77 16.21 2.47
N SER A 55 -16.29 16.07 3.70
CA SER A 55 -15.52 17.13 4.36
C SER A 55 -14.41 16.53 5.21
N ALA A 56 -13.21 17.13 5.13
CA ALA A 56 -12.07 16.66 5.89
C ALA A 56 -12.26 16.92 7.38
N PRO A 57 -11.90 15.95 8.24
CA PRO A 57 -11.84 16.18 9.69
C PRO A 57 -10.63 17.06 10.05
N SER A 58 -10.70 17.68 11.24
CA SER A 58 -9.51 18.23 11.89
C SER A 58 -8.82 17.11 12.67
N VAL A 59 -7.55 16.83 12.35
CA VAL A 59 -6.80 15.72 12.93
C VAL A 59 -5.48 16.21 13.51
N THR A 60 -5.24 15.85 14.76
CA THR A 60 -3.94 16.03 15.42
C THR A 60 -3.27 14.67 15.59
N TYR A 61 -2.07 14.53 15.05
CA TYR A 61 -1.29 13.31 15.15
C TYR A 61 -0.24 13.41 16.26
N SER A 62 0.10 12.27 16.88
CA SER A 62 1.32 12.16 17.68
C SER A 62 2.54 12.25 16.76
N GLY A 63 3.44 13.19 17.03
CA GLY A 63 4.56 13.51 16.13
C GLY A 63 5.55 12.36 15.89
N SER A 64 5.70 11.45 16.86
CA SER A 64 6.63 10.31 16.76
C SER A 64 5.98 9.04 16.18
N GLU A 65 4.67 9.02 16.02
CA GLU A 65 3.91 7.81 15.68
C GLU A 65 3.08 7.98 14.40
N ARG A 66 3.68 8.59 13.41
CA ARG A 66 3.07 8.77 12.09
C ARG A 66 4.08 8.48 11.00
N GLY A 67 3.91 7.36 10.31
CA GLY A 67 4.82 7.01 9.21
C GLY A 67 4.38 5.76 8.47
N GLY A 68 4.94 5.59 7.29
CA GLY A 68 4.81 4.42 6.47
C GLY A 68 6.13 4.08 5.79
N LYS A 69 6.33 2.80 5.53
CA LYS A 69 7.45 2.26 4.75
C LYS A 69 6.88 1.40 3.64
N TYR A 70 7.58 1.35 2.53
CA TYR A 70 7.21 0.48 1.43
C TYR A 70 8.42 -0.13 0.75
N THR A 71 8.18 -1.27 0.11
CA THR A 71 9.09 -1.90 -0.86
C THR A 71 8.26 -2.19 -2.11
N ARG A 72 8.71 -1.71 -3.26
CA ARG A 72 8.12 -2.01 -4.55
C ARG A 72 8.97 -3.03 -5.29
N ILE A 73 8.34 -4.06 -5.82
CA ILE A 73 8.96 -5.09 -6.66
C ILE A 73 8.09 -5.24 -7.92
N GLY A 74 8.61 -4.79 -9.04
CA GLY A 74 7.82 -4.71 -10.27
C GLY A 74 6.59 -3.83 -10.12
N ASN A 75 5.41 -4.41 -10.27
CA ASN A 75 4.13 -3.72 -10.12
C ASN A 75 3.44 -3.97 -8.76
N ILE A 76 4.11 -4.60 -7.80
CA ILE A 76 3.57 -4.84 -6.46
C ILE A 76 4.28 -3.94 -5.45
N VAL A 77 3.50 -3.28 -4.62
CA VAL A 77 3.95 -2.49 -3.48
C VAL A 77 3.56 -3.20 -2.20
N PHE A 78 4.53 -3.59 -1.41
CA PHE A 78 4.37 -4.04 -0.03
C PHE A 78 4.53 -2.83 0.88
N TYR A 79 3.68 -2.68 1.88
CA TYR A 79 3.75 -1.55 2.78
C TYR A 79 3.40 -1.89 4.22
N SER A 80 3.88 -1.04 5.10
CA SER A 80 3.41 -0.95 6.49
C SER A 80 3.24 0.51 6.85
N LEU A 81 2.13 0.85 7.49
CA LEU A 81 1.86 2.19 7.97
C LEU A 81 1.28 2.17 9.37
N GLY A 82 1.46 3.28 10.06
CA GLY A 82 0.83 3.50 11.34
C GLY A 82 0.78 4.98 11.68
N PHE A 83 -0.24 5.36 12.43
CA PHE A 83 -0.34 6.67 13.05
C PHE A 83 -1.21 6.62 14.29
N GLN A 84 -0.90 7.52 15.23
CA GLN A 84 -1.74 7.77 16.40
C GLN A 84 -2.33 9.16 16.30
N MET A 85 -3.64 9.24 16.48
CA MET A 85 -4.38 10.48 16.57
C MET A 85 -4.62 10.86 18.02
N THR A 86 -4.17 12.03 18.40
CA THR A 86 -4.40 12.64 19.73
C THR A 86 -5.59 13.60 19.73
N GLY A 87 -6.02 14.04 18.55
CA GLY A 87 -7.24 14.81 18.33
C GLY A 87 -7.91 14.41 17.01
N TYR A 88 -9.24 14.30 17.05
CA TYR A 88 -10.07 14.08 15.87
C TYR A 88 -11.42 14.76 16.08
N SER A 89 -11.82 15.61 15.14
CA SER A 89 -13.12 16.29 15.19
C SER A 89 -13.64 16.66 13.81
N GLY A 90 -14.95 16.66 13.66
CA GLY A 90 -15.60 16.97 12.39
C GLY A 90 -15.40 15.88 11.35
N GLY A 91 -15.51 16.28 10.10
CA GLY A 91 -15.48 15.38 8.95
C GLY A 91 -16.83 14.73 8.64
N SER A 92 -17.05 14.39 7.39
CA SER A 92 -18.25 13.67 6.95
C SER A 92 -17.97 12.86 5.68
N GLY A 93 -18.76 11.80 5.50
CA GLY A 93 -18.62 10.88 4.39
C GLY A 93 -17.72 9.69 4.70
N ASN A 94 -17.29 9.00 3.65
CA ASN A 94 -16.51 7.78 3.73
C ASN A 94 -15.07 8.09 4.14
N VAL A 95 -14.54 7.33 5.11
CA VAL A 95 -13.17 7.48 5.60
C VAL A 95 -12.19 6.85 4.63
N TYR A 96 -11.09 7.55 4.40
CA TYR A 96 -9.96 7.02 3.65
C TYR A 96 -8.62 7.36 4.32
N ILE A 97 -7.63 6.56 4.01
CA ILE A 97 -6.21 6.82 4.31
C ILE A 97 -5.54 7.25 3.01
N GLY A 98 -4.82 8.36 3.05
CA GLY A 98 -4.06 8.88 1.94
C GLY A 98 -2.57 8.92 2.23
N GLY A 99 -1.81 9.40 1.23
CA GLY A 99 -0.37 9.53 1.32
C GLY A 99 0.41 8.31 0.83
N PHE A 100 -0.25 7.34 0.19
CA PHE A 100 0.43 6.21 -0.42
C PHE A 100 1.38 6.65 -1.54
N PRO A 101 2.49 5.93 -1.77
CA PRO A 101 3.51 6.33 -2.75
C PRO A 101 3.05 6.17 -4.21
N TYR A 102 2.13 5.25 -4.49
CA TYR A 102 1.66 4.93 -5.83
C TYR A 102 0.16 4.74 -5.87
N ILE A 103 -0.44 5.06 -7.02
CA ILE A 103 -1.86 4.81 -7.29
C ILE A 103 -2.05 3.31 -7.55
N GLY A 104 -3.10 2.73 -6.98
CA GLY A 104 -3.48 1.35 -7.22
C GLY A 104 -3.94 1.12 -8.67
N SER A 105 -3.86 -0.10 -9.18
CA SER A 105 -4.19 -0.45 -10.57
C SER A 105 -5.68 -0.39 -10.91
N GLY A 106 -6.51 -0.25 -9.92
CA GLY A 106 -7.94 0.03 -10.09
C GLY A 106 -8.88 -1.12 -10.29
N ASN A 107 -8.43 -2.32 -10.02
CA ASN A 107 -9.32 -3.46 -9.93
C ASN A 107 -9.67 -3.74 -8.46
N PRO A 108 -10.82 -3.24 -7.97
CA PRO A 108 -11.25 -3.53 -6.62
C PRO A 108 -11.44 -5.06 -6.45
N GLY A 109 -10.72 -5.63 -5.50
CA GLY A 109 -10.84 -7.04 -5.13
C GLY A 109 -9.74 -7.99 -5.63
N TRP A 110 -8.85 -7.55 -6.55
CA TRP A 110 -7.75 -8.38 -7.07
C TRP A 110 -6.36 -7.81 -6.77
N ASP A 111 -6.32 -6.54 -6.38
CA ASP A 111 -5.08 -5.76 -6.43
C ASP A 111 -4.34 -5.67 -5.11
N GLY A 112 -4.83 -6.30 -4.05
CA GLY A 112 -4.11 -6.28 -2.79
C GLY A 112 -4.83 -6.90 -1.61
N ALA A 113 -4.10 -7.04 -0.52
CA ALA A 113 -4.63 -7.44 0.77
C ALA A 113 -4.13 -6.49 1.85
N HIS A 114 -4.99 -6.18 2.80
CA HIS A 114 -4.72 -5.23 3.86
C HIS A 114 -5.10 -5.83 5.22
N VAL A 115 -4.13 -5.87 6.13
CA VAL A 115 -4.33 -6.39 7.48
C VAL A 115 -4.31 -5.23 8.46
N PHE A 116 -5.43 -5.00 9.12
CA PHE A 116 -5.59 -4.02 10.17
C PHE A 116 -5.19 -4.65 11.51
N ARG A 117 -4.14 -4.15 12.15
CA ARG A 117 -3.59 -4.72 13.38
C ARG A 117 -4.05 -4.01 14.65
N ASP A 118 -3.94 -2.69 14.67
CA ASP A 118 -4.39 -1.85 15.76
C ASP A 118 -5.33 -0.80 15.18
N CYS A 119 -6.56 -0.81 15.64
CA CYS A 119 -7.62 0.07 15.16
C CYS A 119 -8.40 0.67 16.33
N SER A 120 -7.70 1.02 17.40
CA SER A 120 -8.31 1.64 18.58
C SER A 120 -9.01 2.98 18.28
N ALA A 121 -8.66 3.61 17.15
CA ALA A 121 -9.33 4.81 16.66
C ALA A 121 -10.68 4.54 15.98
N ILE A 122 -11.03 3.29 15.70
CA ILE A 122 -12.24 2.93 14.96
C ILE A 122 -13.30 2.41 15.92
N ALA A 123 -14.36 3.19 16.09
CA ALA A 123 -15.51 2.85 16.95
C ALA A 123 -16.58 2.07 16.17
N ILE A 124 -16.26 0.89 15.70
CA ILE A 124 -17.23 -0.08 15.19
C ILE A 124 -17.36 -1.23 16.18
N ASN A 125 -18.51 -1.87 16.22
CA ASN A 125 -18.73 -3.01 17.12
C ASN A 125 -17.83 -4.18 16.69
N SER A 126 -16.63 -4.26 17.27
CA SER A 126 -15.48 -5.04 16.81
C SER A 126 -15.66 -6.56 16.92
N ARG A 127 -16.72 -7.04 17.55
CA ARG A 127 -16.93 -8.49 17.74
C ARG A 127 -17.44 -9.20 16.50
N THR A 128 -17.89 -8.44 15.50
CA THR A 128 -18.61 -8.99 14.34
C THR A 128 -18.14 -8.42 13.01
N ASN A 129 -17.26 -7.42 12.99
CA ASN A 129 -16.90 -6.70 11.78
C ASN A 129 -15.45 -6.98 11.39
N GLN A 130 -15.24 -7.43 10.17
CA GLN A 130 -13.92 -7.50 9.56
C GLN A 130 -13.62 -6.17 8.88
N LEU A 131 -12.44 -5.61 9.17
CA LEU A 131 -11.93 -4.44 8.48
C LEU A 131 -11.24 -4.87 7.19
N GLY A 132 -11.51 -4.15 6.14
CA GLY A 132 -10.86 -4.25 4.85
C GLY A 132 -10.47 -2.88 4.33
N GLY A 133 -9.68 -2.86 3.27
CA GLY A 133 -9.32 -1.64 2.56
C GLY A 133 -9.45 -1.84 1.06
N TRP A 134 -9.71 -0.77 0.37
CA TRP A 134 -9.74 -0.72 -1.08
C TRP A 134 -8.97 0.50 -1.55
N LEU A 135 -7.87 0.28 -2.31
CA LEU A 135 -7.15 1.37 -2.94
C LEU A 135 -7.92 1.90 -4.15
N GLU A 136 -8.07 3.20 -4.19
CA GLU A 136 -8.71 3.91 -5.31
C GLU A 136 -7.72 4.07 -6.47
N THR A 137 -8.23 3.99 -7.70
CA THR A 137 -7.44 4.19 -8.93
C THR A 137 -7.08 5.62 -9.22
N SER A 138 -7.83 6.52 -8.63
CA SER A 138 -7.62 7.96 -8.79
C SER A 138 -7.05 8.56 -7.52
N ALA A 139 -6.29 9.63 -7.67
CA ALA A 139 -5.87 10.43 -6.55
C ALA A 139 -7.03 11.33 -6.10
N LEU A 140 -7.45 11.24 -4.86
CA LEU A 140 -8.30 12.25 -4.25
C LEU A 140 -7.42 13.31 -3.58
N SER A 141 -7.70 14.58 -3.88
CA SER A 141 -6.85 15.69 -3.39
C SER A 141 -5.36 15.56 -3.78
N GLY A 142 -5.07 14.91 -4.92
CA GLY A 142 -3.72 14.73 -5.43
C GLY A 142 -2.92 13.56 -4.83
N TYR A 143 -3.53 12.74 -3.98
CA TYR A 143 -2.86 11.60 -3.33
C TYR A 143 -3.57 10.29 -3.61
N PRO A 144 -2.82 9.17 -3.79
CA PRO A 144 -3.41 7.84 -3.77
C PRO A 144 -4.06 7.57 -2.41
N ILE A 145 -5.26 7.02 -2.43
CA ILE A 145 -6.05 6.80 -1.22
C ILE A 145 -6.55 5.36 -1.12
N MET A 146 -6.78 4.92 0.11
CA MET A 146 -7.43 3.67 0.46
C MET A 146 -8.67 3.96 1.29
N TYR A 147 -9.85 3.60 0.78
CA TYR A 147 -11.07 3.60 1.59
C TYR A 147 -11.04 2.46 2.61
N ILE A 148 -11.48 2.76 3.83
CA ILE A 148 -11.65 1.74 4.86
C ILE A 148 -13.08 1.21 4.76
N GLN A 149 -13.19 -0.11 4.69
CA GLN A 149 -14.46 -0.82 4.64
C GLN A 149 -14.57 -1.80 5.81
N TYR A 150 -15.78 -2.18 6.15
CA TYR A 150 -16.05 -3.23 7.11
C TYR A 150 -17.21 -4.11 6.64
N HIS A 151 -17.12 -5.39 6.97
CA HIS A 151 -18.23 -6.33 6.76
C HIS A 151 -18.99 -6.46 8.08
N ALA A 152 -20.22 -5.98 8.10
CA ALA A 152 -21.10 -6.21 9.23
C ALA A 152 -21.51 -7.68 9.25
N ASN A 153 -21.56 -8.30 10.43
CA ASN A 153 -22.10 -9.65 10.57
C ASN A 153 -23.61 -9.65 10.44
N THR A 154 -24.06 -9.42 9.22
CA THR A 154 -25.46 -9.51 8.82
C THR A 154 -25.59 -10.61 7.78
N SER A 155 -26.80 -11.00 7.46
CA SER A 155 -27.09 -11.98 6.40
C SER A 155 -26.65 -11.52 4.99
N SER A 156 -26.13 -10.30 4.86
CA SER A 156 -25.57 -9.74 3.63
C SER A 156 -24.05 -9.57 3.77
N PHE A 157 -23.30 -10.13 2.83
CA PHE A 157 -21.84 -9.97 2.73
C PHE A 157 -21.43 -8.64 2.09
N ALA A 158 -22.31 -7.63 2.05
CA ALA A 158 -21.99 -6.33 1.49
C ALA A 158 -20.94 -5.61 2.35
N ALA A 159 -19.88 -5.12 1.71
CA ALA A 159 -18.91 -4.24 2.34
C ALA A 159 -19.53 -2.85 2.56
N ASN A 160 -19.41 -2.33 3.76
CA ASN A 160 -19.85 -0.99 4.12
C ASN A 160 -18.64 -0.07 4.22
N SER A 161 -18.74 1.13 3.70
CA SER A 161 -17.70 2.14 3.87
C SER A 161 -17.73 2.71 5.28
N LEU A 162 -16.56 2.77 5.92
CA LEU A 162 -16.43 3.36 7.25
C LEU A 162 -16.74 4.87 7.18
N GLN A 163 -17.60 5.35 8.07
CA GLN A 163 -18.00 6.75 8.11
C GLN A 163 -17.11 7.54 9.08
N ALA A 164 -16.92 8.85 8.80
CA ALA A 164 -16.13 9.74 9.64
C ALA A 164 -16.63 9.80 11.09
N SER A 165 -17.94 9.65 11.31
CA SER A 165 -18.54 9.58 12.63
C SER A 165 -18.13 8.34 13.46
N SER A 166 -17.56 7.33 12.82
CA SER A 166 -17.05 6.12 13.49
C SER A 166 -15.56 6.22 13.85
N ILE A 167 -14.95 7.38 13.68
CA ILE A 167 -13.54 7.61 14.02
C ILE A 167 -13.44 8.46 15.28
N SER A 168 -12.47 8.11 16.10
CA SER A 168 -12.10 8.84 17.32
C SER A 168 -10.58 8.97 17.42
N THR A 169 -10.11 9.48 18.56
CA THR A 169 -8.67 9.41 18.89
C THR A 169 -8.24 7.97 19.11
N GLY A 170 -7.00 7.66 18.80
CA GLY A 170 -6.44 6.32 18.92
C GLY A 170 -5.47 6.00 17.80
N ARG A 171 -5.11 4.74 17.68
CA ARG A 171 -4.11 4.25 16.71
C ARG A 171 -4.76 3.50 15.57
N ILE A 172 -4.16 3.62 14.39
CA ILE A 172 -4.41 2.76 13.24
C ILE A 172 -3.06 2.24 12.74
N THR A 173 -2.95 0.93 12.59
CA THR A 173 -1.77 0.26 12.03
C THR A 173 -2.21 -0.75 10.98
N ILE A 174 -1.65 -0.63 9.78
CA ILE A 174 -2.02 -1.46 8.63
C ILE A 174 -0.76 -1.97 7.95
N HIS A 175 -0.79 -3.23 7.56
CA HIS A 175 0.20 -3.86 6.70
C HIS A 175 -0.51 -4.42 5.47
N GLY A 176 0.17 -4.41 4.34
CA GLY A 176 -0.46 -4.96 3.15
C GLY A 176 0.42 -4.88 1.92
N HIS A 177 -0.22 -5.24 0.84
CA HIS A 177 0.34 -5.05 -0.49
C HIS A 177 -0.77 -4.65 -1.46
N TYR A 178 -0.38 -4.01 -2.54
CA TYR A 178 -1.27 -3.69 -3.65
C TYR A 178 -0.51 -3.64 -4.96
N LYS A 179 -1.25 -3.81 -6.05
CA LYS A 179 -0.74 -3.70 -7.41
C LYS A 179 -0.84 -2.25 -7.88
N VAL A 180 0.21 -1.76 -8.53
CA VAL A 180 0.22 -0.45 -9.19
C VAL A 180 -0.09 -0.61 -10.69
N GLY A 181 -0.75 0.39 -11.26
CA GLY A 181 -1.08 0.43 -12.68
C GLY A 181 0.09 0.80 -13.57
#